data_9b5761433d833648f2f771ba038040e2
#
_entry.id   9b5761433d833648f2f771ba038040e2
#
_cell.length_a   1.000
_cell.length_b   1.000
_cell.length_c   1.000
_cell.angle_alpha   90.00
_cell.angle_beta   90.00
_cell.angle_gamma   90.00
#
_symmetry.space_group_name_H-M   'P 1'
#
loop_
_entity.id
_entity.type
_entity.pdbx_description
1 polymer ?
#
loop_
_entity_poly.entity_id
_entity_poly.type
_entity_poly.pdbx_seq_one_letter_code
_entity_poly.pdbx_strand_id
1 'polypeptide(L)'
;MKKVNGISWNTVRTDLMSDPEVQIAYEAEERKERLQIMLAEWRRHAGLTRAQVAERMGVTPPTVSRMESNIVKASIDTLARYAKACGIKHPQITL
;
A
#
# COMPACT_ATOMS: atom_id res chain seq x y z
N MET A 1 -13.69 -18.86 -12.77
CA MET A 1 -14.51 -18.92 -12.42
C MET A 1 -15.57 -18.96 -12.81
N LYS A 2 -15.82 -19.06 -12.80
CA LYS A 2 -16.65 -19.07 -13.01
C LYS A 2 -17.72 -18.70 -12.95
N LYS A 3 -18.22 -19.31 -12.85
CA LYS A 3 -19.47 -18.70 -13.15
C LYS A 3 -20.43 -18.92 -12.06
N VAL A 4 -21.15 -17.90 -11.67
CA VAL A 4 -22.16 -18.00 -10.65
C VAL A 4 -23.45 -17.71 -11.36
N ASN A 5 -24.37 -18.72 -11.43
CA ASN A 5 -25.66 -18.57 -12.10
C ASN A 5 -25.56 -18.03 -13.50
N GLY A 6 -24.58 -18.48 -14.23
CA GLY A 6 -24.37 -18.00 -15.57
C GLY A 6 -23.80 -16.61 -15.67
N ILE A 7 -23.58 -15.96 -14.55
CA ILE A 7 -22.98 -14.63 -14.52
C ILE A 7 -21.51 -14.79 -14.18
N SER A 8 -20.66 -14.33 -15.07
CA SER A 8 -19.21 -14.39 -14.82
C SER A 8 -18.83 -13.29 -13.85
N TRP A 9 -17.74 -13.50 -13.16
CA TRP A 9 -17.17 -12.48 -12.28
C TRP A 9 -16.87 -11.20 -13.04
N ASN A 10 -16.40 -11.33 -14.26
CA ASN A 10 -16.08 -10.15 -15.08
C ASN A 10 -17.31 -9.30 -15.36
N THR A 11 -18.47 -9.94 -15.60
CA THR A 11 -19.71 -9.22 -15.83
C THR A 11 -20.13 -8.44 -14.59
N VAL A 12 -20.08 -9.10 -13.43
CA VAL A 12 -20.41 -8.43 -12.17
C VAL A 12 -19.46 -7.27 -11.92
N ARG A 13 -18.17 -7.48 -12.14
CA ARG A 13 -17.17 -6.46 -11.94
C ARG A 13 -17.41 -5.27 -12.87
N THR A 14 -17.76 -5.53 -14.12
CA THR A 14 -18.02 -4.46 -15.09
C THR A 14 -19.19 -3.60 -14.65
N ASP A 15 -20.28 -4.24 -14.17
CA ASP A 15 -21.43 -3.50 -13.70
C ASP A 15 -21.08 -2.62 -12.50
N LEU A 16 -20.32 -3.17 -11.56
CA LEU A 16 -19.91 -2.41 -10.38
C LEU A 16 -18.98 -1.27 -10.77
N MET A 17 -18.09 -1.51 -11.71
CA MET A 17 -17.12 -0.49 -12.12
C MET A 17 -17.74 0.60 -12.97
N SER A 18 -18.96 0.43 -13.44
CA SER A 18 -19.66 1.49 -14.14
C SER A 18 -20.23 2.54 -13.20
N ASP A 19 -20.31 2.24 -11.88
CA ASP A 19 -20.72 3.20 -10.87
C ASP A 19 -19.50 4.02 -10.46
N PRO A 20 -19.52 5.36 -10.66
CA PRO A 20 -18.36 6.19 -10.32
C PRO A 20 -17.91 6.08 -8.87
N GLU A 21 -18.83 5.95 -7.92
CA GLU A 21 -18.47 5.84 -6.51
C GLU A 21 -17.76 4.50 -6.24
N VAL A 22 -18.27 3.42 -6.82
CA VAL A 22 -17.65 2.10 -6.66
C VAL A 22 -16.28 2.08 -7.33
N GLN A 23 -16.16 2.70 -8.50
CA GLN A 23 -14.91 2.75 -9.21
C GLN A 23 -13.85 3.52 -8.42
N ILE A 24 -14.21 4.67 -7.84
CA ILE A 24 -13.30 5.47 -7.04
C ILE A 24 -12.84 4.66 -5.81
N ALA A 25 -13.77 3.99 -5.13
CA ALA A 25 -13.44 3.19 -3.96
C ALA A 25 -12.51 2.04 -4.32
N TYR A 26 -12.76 1.38 -5.46
CA TYR A 26 -11.92 0.27 -5.90
C TYR A 26 -10.50 0.75 -6.23
N GLU A 27 -10.39 1.87 -6.93
CA GLU A 27 -9.09 2.42 -7.30
C GLU A 27 -8.30 2.86 -6.06
N ALA A 28 -8.98 3.40 -5.07
CA ALA A 28 -8.35 3.80 -3.82
C ALA A 28 -7.80 2.58 -3.08
N GLU A 29 -8.55 1.48 -3.07
CA GLU A 29 -8.13 0.26 -2.41
C GLU A 29 -6.94 -0.37 -3.13
N GLU A 30 -6.93 -0.35 -4.45
CA GLU A 30 -5.81 -0.84 -5.22
C GLU A 30 -4.55 -0.01 -4.98
N ARG A 31 -4.71 1.30 -4.89
CA ARG A 31 -3.59 2.20 -4.61
C ARG A 31 -3.00 1.92 -3.23
N LYS A 32 -3.87 1.75 -2.25
CA LYS A 32 -3.43 1.42 -0.90
C LYS A 32 -2.62 0.13 -0.88
N GLU A 33 -3.12 -0.89 -1.57
CA GLU A 33 -2.45 -2.18 -1.64
C GLU A 33 -1.08 -2.07 -2.31
N ARG A 34 -1.00 -1.34 -3.42
CA ARG A 34 0.26 -1.14 -4.11
C ARG A 34 1.28 -0.44 -3.22
N LEU A 35 0.84 0.56 -2.48
CA LEU A 35 1.73 1.29 -1.59
C LEU A 35 2.19 0.43 -0.42
N GLN A 36 1.30 -0.40 0.12
CA GLN A 36 1.68 -1.31 1.19
C GLN A 36 2.71 -2.34 0.72
N ILE A 37 2.51 -2.86 -0.48
CA ILE A 37 3.46 -3.80 -1.08
C ILE A 37 4.80 -3.12 -1.30
N MET A 38 4.78 -1.88 -1.78
CA MET A 38 5.99 -1.11 -2.01
C MET A 38 6.81 -0.96 -0.72
N LEU A 39 6.16 -0.59 0.37
CA LEU A 39 6.86 -0.44 1.65
C LEU A 39 7.41 -1.78 2.15
N ALA A 40 6.63 -2.84 2.00
CA ALA A 40 7.07 -4.17 2.42
C ALA A 40 8.29 -4.61 1.60
N GLU A 41 8.33 -4.29 0.32
CA GLU A 41 9.47 -4.62 -0.52
C GLU A 41 10.71 -3.83 -0.14
N TRP A 42 10.55 -2.55 0.15
CA TRP A 42 11.67 -1.73 0.62
C TRP A 42 12.29 -2.35 1.87
N ARG A 43 11.43 -2.72 2.83
CA ARG A 43 11.87 -3.29 4.09
C ARG A 43 12.52 -4.65 3.88
N ARG A 44 11.92 -5.50 3.06
CA ARG A 44 12.44 -6.83 2.78
C ARG A 44 13.80 -6.77 2.09
N HIS A 45 13.94 -5.85 1.14
CA HIS A 45 15.21 -5.66 0.43
C HIS A 45 16.32 -5.26 1.40
N ALA A 46 15.98 -4.48 2.41
CA ALA A 46 16.94 -4.06 3.41
C ALA A 46 17.17 -5.13 4.48
N GLY A 47 16.37 -6.18 4.49
CA GLY A 47 16.48 -7.23 5.50
C GLY A 47 16.04 -6.77 6.88
N LEU A 48 15.08 -5.83 6.95
CA LEU A 48 14.66 -5.22 8.20
C LEU A 48 13.28 -5.67 8.62
N THR A 49 13.08 -5.80 9.93
CA THR A 49 11.75 -5.97 10.51
C THR A 49 11.12 -4.59 10.70
N ARG A 50 9.80 -4.57 10.97
CA ARG A 50 9.11 -3.31 11.29
C ARG A 50 9.73 -2.63 12.49
N ALA A 51 10.12 -3.41 13.50
CA ALA A 51 10.74 -2.88 14.70
C ALA A 51 12.07 -2.18 14.36
N GLN A 52 12.85 -2.77 13.46
CA GLN A 52 14.12 -2.17 13.05
C GLN A 52 13.92 -0.91 12.25
N VAL A 53 12.91 -0.89 11.37
CA VAL A 53 12.58 0.32 10.62
C VAL A 53 12.15 1.42 11.59
N ALA A 54 11.31 1.07 12.58
CA ALA A 54 10.87 2.03 13.58
C ALA A 54 12.06 2.63 14.33
N GLU A 55 13.00 1.79 14.71
CA GLU A 55 14.19 2.24 15.41
C GLU A 55 14.97 3.24 14.55
N ARG A 56 15.17 2.93 13.29
CA ARG A 56 15.90 3.81 12.38
C ARG A 56 15.17 5.12 12.11
N MET A 57 13.84 5.08 12.14
CA MET A 57 13.02 6.28 11.95
C MET A 57 12.89 7.10 13.23
N GLY A 58 13.28 6.53 14.37
CA GLY A 58 13.10 7.20 15.65
C GLY A 58 11.67 7.20 16.15
N VAL A 59 10.89 6.18 15.78
CA VAL A 59 9.50 6.06 16.20
C VAL A 59 9.27 4.66 16.79
N THR A 60 8.07 4.43 17.32
CA THR A 60 7.74 3.13 17.91
C THR A 60 7.25 2.17 16.83
N PRO A 61 7.40 0.84 17.04
CA PRO A 61 6.87 -0.14 16.08
C PRO A 61 5.38 0.01 15.80
N PRO A 62 4.50 0.27 16.77
CA PRO A 62 3.09 0.53 16.47
C PRO A 62 2.88 1.72 15.53
N THR A 63 3.75 2.73 15.61
CA THR A 63 3.67 3.88 14.70
C THR A 63 3.92 3.45 13.26
N VAL A 64 4.91 2.57 13.04
CA VAL A 64 5.19 2.05 11.71
C VAL A 64 4.01 1.21 11.22
N SER A 65 3.45 0.37 12.07
CA SER A 65 2.30 -0.46 11.68
C SER A 65 1.11 0.41 11.28
N ARG A 66 0.84 1.47 12.03
CA ARG A 66 -0.25 2.40 11.70
C ARG A 66 0.02 3.14 10.40
N MET A 67 1.27 3.54 10.19
CA MET A 67 1.66 4.20 8.94
C MET A 67 1.42 3.30 7.75
N GLU A 68 1.81 2.03 7.85
CA GLU A 68 1.59 1.08 6.77
C GLU A 68 0.10 0.85 6.53
N SER A 69 -0.70 0.80 7.58
CA SER A 69 -2.15 0.61 7.44
C SER A 69 -2.83 1.82 6.81
N ASN A 70 -2.33 3.02 7.06
CA ASN A 70 -2.92 4.26 6.56
C ASN A 70 -2.03 4.91 5.50
N ILE A 71 -1.39 4.11 4.70
CA ILE A 71 -0.35 4.58 3.76
C ILE A 71 -0.84 5.65 2.80
N VAL A 72 -2.10 5.59 2.38
CA VAL A 72 -2.63 6.57 1.44
C VAL A 72 -2.71 7.97 2.02
N LYS A 73 -2.67 8.08 3.34
CA LYS A 73 -2.69 9.38 4.03
C LYS A 73 -1.31 9.82 4.49
N ALA A 74 -0.30 9.01 4.23
CA ALA A 74 1.06 9.36 4.63
C ALA A 74 1.59 10.49 3.76
N SER A 75 2.35 11.39 4.38
CA SER A 75 2.98 12.47 3.63
C SER A 75 4.17 11.93 2.84
N ILE A 76 4.57 12.69 1.83
CA ILE A 76 5.77 12.36 1.07
C ILE A 76 6.99 12.33 2.01
N ASP A 77 7.04 13.25 2.97
CA ASP A 77 8.13 13.27 3.94
C ASP A 77 8.20 11.98 4.75
N THR A 78 7.04 11.47 5.19
CA THR A 78 6.99 10.22 5.93
C THR A 78 7.49 9.05 5.09
N LEU A 79 7.06 9.00 3.82
CA LEU A 79 7.52 7.96 2.91
C LEU A 79 9.03 8.06 2.67
N ALA A 80 9.53 9.28 2.55
CA ALA A 80 10.96 9.49 2.37
C ALA A 80 11.75 9.01 3.59
N ARG A 81 11.24 9.24 4.79
CA ARG A 81 11.89 8.77 6.02
C ARG A 81 11.92 7.24 6.09
N TYR A 82 10.82 6.62 5.69
CA TYR A 82 10.76 5.16 5.66
C TYR A 82 11.77 4.60 4.66
N ALA A 83 11.81 5.19 3.46
CA ALA A 83 12.76 4.78 2.42
C ALA A 83 14.20 4.95 2.91
N LYS A 84 14.49 6.06 3.56
CA LYS A 84 15.82 6.32 4.10
C LYS A 84 16.20 5.27 5.14
N ALA A 85 15.25 4.91 6.01
CA ALA A 85 15.49 3.88 7.01
C ALA A 85 15.82 2.54 6.35
N CYS A 86 15.28 2.29 5.17
CA CYS A 86 15.55 1.09 4.38
C CYS A 86 16.76 1.25 3.45
N GLY A 87 17.51 2.36 3.55
CA GLY A 87 18.70 2.56 2.76
C GLY A 87 18.46 2.99 1.33
N ILE A 88 17.25 3.46 1.02
CA ILE A 88 16.91 3.91 -0.33
C ILE A 88 17.08 5.42 -0.39
N LYS A 89 17.97 5.87 -1.25
CA LYS A 89 18.27 7.31 -1.37
C LYS A 89 17.27 8.05 -2.24
N HIS A 90 16.78 7.39 -3.28
CA HIS A 90 15.89 8.01 -4.25
C HIS A 90 14.68 7.09 -4.45
N PRO A 91 13.74 7.11 -3.51
CA PRO A 91 12.59 6.21 -3.60
C PRO A 91 11.70 6.58 -4.78
N GLN A 92 11.21 5.55 -5.45
CA GLN A 92 10.24 5.71 -6.50
C GLN A 92 8.90 5.24 -5.96
N ILE A 93 7.90 6.09 -6.05
CA ILE A 93 6.57 5.80 -5.53
C ILE A 93 5.63 5.63 -6.72
N THR A 94 5.07 4.44 -6.83
CA THR A 94 4.14 4.12 -7.91
C THR A 94 2.72 4.15 -7.37
N LEU A 95 1.92 5.05 -7.91
CA LEU A 95 0.52 5.20 -7.52
C LEU A 95 -0.44 4.50 -8.53
#